data_11dac533631adb6446787d2d4e7d0b18
#
_entry.id   11dac533631adb6446787d2d4e7d0b18
#
_cell.length_a   1.000
_cell.length_b   1.000
_cell.length_c   1.000
_cell.angle_alpha   90.00
_cell.angle_beta   90.00
_cell.angle_gamma   90.00
#
_symmetry.space_group_name_H-M   'P 1'
#
loop_
_entity.id
_entity.type
_entity.pdbx_description
1 polymer ?
#
loop_
_entity_poly.entity_id
_entity_poly.type
_entity_poly.pdbx_seq_one_letter_code
_entity_poly.pdbx_strand_id
1 'polypeptide(L)'
;MPQHICELTYDLIQRGVLTFDKSANDDKVVTFHDSCNVARASRMGDSPGGQFEIPRAIIRACVNRFHDMAPETIQESTFCCGGGGGLLTDDLVELRVKGALPRMQALQQVVEEHGVNYMAAICAICKSQFTKVLPYYKHPMDMIGSVHGLVSNAIVLGAKQ
;
A
#
# COMPACT_ATOMS: atom_id res chain seq x y z
N MET A 1 10.05 -19.25 -11.73
CA MET A 1 8.74 -18.61 -11.56
C MET A 1 8.91 -17.10 -11.67
N PRO A 2 7.98 -16.36 -12.27
CA PRO A 2 8.04 -14.91 -12.24
C PRO A 2 7.96 -14.43 -10.79
N GLN A 3 8.81 -13.48 -10.42
CA GLN A 3 8.93 -12.91 -9.09
C GLN A 3 8.25 -11.54 -9.07
N HIS A 4 7.45 -11.25 -8.03
CA HIS A 4 6.86 -9.91 -7.86
C HIS A 4 7.96 -8.92 -7.46
N ILE A 5 7.85 -7.67 -7.92
CA ILE A 5 8.87 -6.64 -7.64
C ILE A 5 9.12 -6.43 -6.13
N CYS A 6 8.09 -6.59 -5.29
CA CYS A 6 8.27 -6.51 -3.83
C CYS A 6 9.15 -7.65 -3.31
N GLU A 7 9.03 -8.87 -3.85
CA GLU A 7 9.87 -10.00 -3.44
C GLU A 7 11.34 -9.75 -3.79
N LEU A 8 11.60 -9.26 -5.00
CA LEU A 8 12.94 -8.89 -5.42
C LEU A 8 13.50 -7.76 -4.53
N THR A 9 12.72 -6.72 -4.28
CA THR A 9 13.15 -5.59 -3.45
C THR A 9 13.46 -6.07 -2.03
N TYR A 10 12.60 -6.91 -1.46
CA TYR A 10 12.81 -7.48 -0.13
C TYR A 10 14.06 -8.35 -0.06
N ASP A 11 14.30 -9.23 -1.03
CA ASP A 11 15.54 -10.03 -1.12
C ASP A 11 16.79 -9.14 -1.14
N LEU A 12 16.79 -8.09 -1.96
CA LEU A 12 17.89 -7.14 -2.05
C LEU A 12 18.13 -6.38 -0.73
N ILE A 13 17.07 -6.06 0.01
CA ILE A 13 17.17 -5.48 1.36
C ILE A 13 17.80 -6.48 2.32
N GLN A 14 17.31 -7.73 2.37
CA GLN A 14 17.83 -8.77 3.25
C GLN A 14 19.31 -9.07 3.01
N ARG A 15 19.74 -8.95 1.76
CA ARG A 15 21.15 -9.14 1.36
C ARG A 15 22.01 -7.89 1.58
N GLY A 16 21.45 -6.80 2.08
CA GLY A 16 22.19 -5.54 2.28
C GLY A 16 22.62 -4.83 0.99
N VAL A 17 22.04 -5.20 -0.17
CA VAL A 17 22.33 -4.58 -1.47
C VAL A 17 21.64 -3.23 -1.60
N LEU A 18 20.43 -3.11 -1.05
CA LEU A 18 19.68 -1.86 -0.97
C LEU A 18 19.75 -1.30 0.44
N THR A 19 20.11 -0.01 0.54
CA THR A 19 20.10 0.76 1.76
C THR A 19 19.26 2.02 1.58
N PHE A 20 18.69 2.54 2.66
CA PHE A 20 17.73 3.61 2.61
C PHE A 20 18.05 4.71 3.63
N ASP A 21 17.86 5.96 3.21
CA ASP A 21 17.73 7.10 4.11
C ASP A 21 16.23 7.33 4.38
N LYS A 22 15.76 6.90 5.54
CA LYS A 22 14.35 7.02 5.93
C LYS A 22 13.90 8.47 6.06
N SER A 23 14.82 9.41 6.32
CA SER A 23 14.51 10.82 6.49
C SER A 23 13.95 11.45 5.21
N ALA A 24 14.23 10.87 4.05
CA ALA A 24 13.67 11.28 2.77
C ALA A 24 12.12 11.13 2.68
N ASN A 25 11.51 10.41 3.62
CA ASN A 25 10.07 10.24 3.74
C ASN A 25 9.51 10.77 5.07
N ASP A 26 10.22 11.66 5.79
CA ASP A 26 9.78 12.17 7.09
C ASP A 26 8.57 13.12 7.02
N ASP A 27 8.20 13.57 5.82
CA ASP A 27 6.94 14.26 5.56
C ASP A 27 5.72 13.32 5.57
N LYS A 28 5.94 12.00 5.56
CA LYS A 28 4.90 10.98 5.45
C LYS A 28 4.68 10.21 6.74
N VAL A 29 3.42 10.07 7.12
CA VAL A 29 2.92 9.08 8.07
C VAL A 29 2.17 8.03 7.26
N VAL A 30 2.73 6.84 7.16
CA VAL A 30 2.34 5.85 6.17
C VAL A 30 1.42 4.79 6.77
N THR A 31 0.39 4.41 6.03
CA THR A 31 -0.36 3.15 6.23
C THR A 31 -0.28 2.29 4.97
N PHE A 32 -0.78 1.06 5.04
CA PHE A 32 -0.73 0.12 3.91
C PHE A 32 -2.10 -0.48 3.62
N HIS A 33 -2.48 -0.51 2.33
CA HIS A 33 -3.65 -1.21 1.86
C HIS A 33 -3.28 -2.57 1.28
N ASP A 34 -3.71 -3.65 1.94
CA ASP A 34 -3.61 -4.99 1.41
C ASP A 34 -4.56 -5.18 0.22
N SER A 35 -4.01 -5.50 -0.92
CA SER A 35 -4.79 -5.77 -2.12
C SER A 35 -5.50 -7.13 -2.01
N CYS A 36 -6.79 -7.17 -2.36
CA CYS A 36 -7.52 -8.42 -2.40
C CYS A 36 -6.95 -9.41 -3.44
N ASN A 37 -6.36 -8.91 -4.51
CA ASN A 37 -5.88 -9.72 -5.62
C ASN A 37 -4.38 -10.07 -5.49
N VAL A 38 -3.52 -9.06 -5.34
CA VAL A 38 -2.07 -9.28 -5.29
C VAL A 38 -1.61 -9.81 -3.92
N ALA A 39 -2.35 -9.55 -2.84
CA ALA A 39 -2.02 -10.03 -1.50
C ALA A 39 -2.88 -11.23 -1.10
N ARG A 40 -4.17 -11.02 -0.77
CA ARG A 40 -5.03 -12.07 -0.22
C ARG A 40 -5.20 -13.28 -1.14
N ALA A 41 -5.36 -13.07 -2.44
CA ALA A 41 -5.57 -14.14 -3.41
C ALA A 41 -4.26 -14.73 -3.97
N SER A 42 -3.10 -14.19 -3.59
CA SER A 42 -1.81 -14.70 -4.04
C SER A 42 -1.23 -15.75 -3.08
N ARG A 43 -0.18 -16.43 -3.54
CA ARG A 43 0.58 -17.39 -2.74
C ARG A 43 2.08 -17.13 -2.87
N MET A 44 2.81 -17.43 -1.81
CA MET A 44 4.27 -17.63 -1.85
C MET A 44 4.56 -19.11 -1.61
N GLY A 45 4.90 -19.83 -2.67
CA GLY A 45 4.92 -21.28 -2.62
C GLY A 45 3.54 -21.82 -2.27
N ASP A 46 3.43 -22.58 -1.17
CA ASP A 46 2.16 -23.15 -0.70
C ASP A 46 1.43 -22.26 0.33
N SER A 47 2.06 -21.14 0.74
CA SER A 47 1.47 -20.24 1.74
C SER A 47 0.50 -19.25 1.08
N PRO A 48 -0.76 -19.12 1.56
CA PRO A 48 -1.67 -18.07 1.13
C PRO A 48 -1.19 -16.69 1.62
N GLY A 49 -1.66 -15.62 0.95
CA GLY A 49 -1.37 -14.26 1.36
C GLY A 49 0.07 -13.81 1.10
N GLY A 50 0.64 -14.15 -0.07
CA GLY A 50 2.04 -13.96 -0.40
C GLY A 50 2.59 -12.53 -0.26
N GLN A 51 1.74 -11.50 -0.31
CA GLN A 51 2.15 -10.10 -0.26
C GLN A 51 1.58 -9.35 0.96
N PHE A 52 1.51 -9.99 2.13
CA PHE A 52 1.12 -9.31 3.37
C PHE A 52 2.31 -8.66 4.07
N GLU A 53 3.31 -9.44 4.45
CA GLU A 53 4.42 -8.95 5.26
C GLU A 53 5.57 -8.34 4.44
N ILE A 54 5.79 -8.80 3.22
CA ILE A 54 6.87 -8.29 2.37
C ILE A 54 6.73 -6.78 2.11
N PRO A 55 5.57 -6.26 1.64
CA PRO A 55 5.41 -4.82 1.46
C PRO A 55 5.57 -4.04 2.77
N ARG A 56 5.08 -4.56 3.90
CA ARG A 56 5.24 -3.94 5.22
C ARG A 56 6.70 -3.84 5.63
N ALA A 57 7.48 -4.91 5.41
CA ALA A 57 8.92 -4.92 5.68
C ALA A 57 9.66 -3.88 4.83
N ILE A 58 9.32 -3.75 3.54
CA ILE A 58 9.89 -2.74 2.65
C ILE A 58 9.52 -1.33 3.15
N ILE A 59 8.27 -1.08 3.52
CA ILE A 59 7.82 0.21 4.04
C ILE A 59 8.62 0.56 5.31
N ARG A 60 8.71 -0.36 6.27
CA ARG A 60 9.48 -0.15 7.52
C ARG A 60 10.97 0.10 7.27
N ALA A 61 11.53 -0.39 6.17
CA ALA A 61 12.89 -0.09 5.77
C ALA A 61 13.06 1.33 5.21
N CYS A 62 12.00 1.92 4.65
CA CYS A 62 12.03 3.19 3.93
C CYS A 62 11.48 4.39 4.70
N VAL A 63 10.72 4.17 5.81
CA VAL A 63 10.06 5.24 6.56
C VAL A 63 10.27 5.12 8.06
N ASN A 64 10.16 6.25 8.77
CA ASN A 64 10.21 6.30 10.23
C ASN A 64 8.83 6.12 10.87
N ARG A 65 7.75 6.48 10.16
CA ARG A 65 6.38 6.49 10.69
C ARG A 65 5.47 5.60 9.85
N PHE A 66 5.20 4.40 10.34
CA PHE A 66 4.30 3.44 9.72
C PHE A 66 3.29 2.92 10.75
N HIS A 67 2.01 3.01 10.43
CA HIS A 67 0.89 2.52 11.22
C HIS A 67 -0.04 1.67 10.36
N ASP A 68 -0.22 0.41 10.69
CA ASP A 68 -1.24 -0.42 10.07
C ASP A 68 -2.63 0.07 10.47
N MET A 69 -3.62 -0.22 9.65
CA MET A 69 -5.03 -0.09 10.04
C MET A 69 -5.38 -1.17 11.07
N ALA A 70 -6.58 -1.11 11.63
CA ALA A 70 -7.03 -2.06 12.64
C ALA A 70 -6.88 -3.52 12.18
N PRO A 71 -6.43 -4.44 13.04
CA PRO A 71 -6.09 -5.82 12.68
C PRO A 71 -7.19 -6.58 11.94
N GLU A 72 -8.46 -6.31 12.28
CA GLU A 72 -9.64 -6.90 11.65
C GLU A 72 -9.93 -6.38 10.24
N THR A 73 -9.14 -5.42 9.75
CA THR A 73 -9.32 -4.76 8.44
C THR A 73 -8.15 -4.95 7.48
N ILE A 74 -7.15 -5.70 7.87
CA ILE A 74 -5.90 -5.91 7.10
C ILE A 74 -5.70 -7.38 6.74
N GLN A 75 -4.68 -7.65 5.94
CA GLN A 75 -4.27 -8.99 5.53
C GLN A 75 -5.44 -9.81 4.96
N GLU A 76 -5.76 -10.97 5.54
CA GLU A 76 -6.85 -11.85 5.07
C GLU A 76 -8.23 -11.19 5.23
N SER A 77 -8.41 -10.37 6.27
CA SER A 77 -9.64 -9.63 6.56
C SER A 77 -9.75 -8.32 5.76
N THR A 78 -8.81 -8.04 4.86
CA THR A 78 -8.77 -6.76 4.13
C THR A 78 -10.07 -6.41 3.43
N PHE A 79 -10.49 -5.17 3.56
CA PHE A 79 -11.61 -4.62 2.82
C PHE A 79 -11.20 -4.23 1.40
N CYS A 80 -12.13 -4.38 0.47
CA CYS A 80 -11.93 -4.01 -0.93
C CYS A 80 -11.74 -2.50 -1.09
N CYS A 81 -10.93 -2.11 -2.09
CA CYS A 81 -10.81 -0.71 -2.53
C CYS A 81 -12.08 -0.18 -3.24
N GLY A 82 -13.07 -1.04 -3.50
CA GLY A 82 -14.27 -0.72 -4.27
C GLY A 82 -14.12 -0.90 -5.79
N GLY A 83 -12.93 -1.28 -6.28
CA GLY A 83 -12.64 -1.39 -7.72
C GLY A 83 -13.16 -2.66 -8.41
N GLY A 84 -13.76 -3.60 -7.67
CA GLY A 84 -14.45 -4.77 -8.23
C GLY A 84 -13.64 -5.62 -9.21
N GLY A 85 -12.31 -5.74 -8.99
CA GLY A 85 -11.43 -6.50 -9.89
C GLY A 85 -11.11 -5.81 -11.23
N GLY A 86 -11.40 -4.51 -11.36
CA GLY A 86 -11.10 -3.73 -12.57
C GLY A 86 -12.32 -3.07 -13.22
N LEU A 87 -13.47 -3.08 -12.56
CA LEU A 87 -14.68 -2.35 -13.00
C LEU A 87 -14.50 -0.84 -12.75
N LEU A 88 -13.57 -0.20 -13.48
CA LEU A 88 -13.17 1.20 -13.26
C LEU A 88 -13.87 2.19 -14.19
N THR A 89 -15.00 1.83 -14.76
CA THR A 89 -15.79 2.71 -15.63
C THR A 89 -16.53 3.79 -14.84
N ASP A 90 -16.74 4.96 -15.44
CA ASP A 90 -17.30 6.11 -14.73
C ASP A 90 -18.81 5.98 -14.47
N ASP A 91 -19.53 5.16 -15.25
CA ASP A 91 -20.93 4.79 -15.02
C ASP A 91 -21.15 3.99 -13.73
N LEU A 92 -20.10 3.35 -13.20
CA LEU A 92 -20.14 2.59 -11.95
C LEU A 92 -19.56 3.35 -10.76
N VAL A 93 -19.27 4.65 -10.87
CA VAL A 93 -18.60 5.41 -9.82
C VAL A 93 -19.34 5.36 -8.49
N GLU A 94 -20.67 5.46 -8.50
CA GLU A 94 -21.47 5.42 -7.28
C GLU A 94 -21.35 4.07 -6.56
N LEU A 95 -21.43 2.97 -7.30
CA LEU A 95 -21.24 1.62 -6.78
C LEU A 95 -19.83 1.44 -6.19
N ARG A 96 -18.83 1.95 -6.90
CA ARG A 96 -17.41 1.88 -6.50
C ARG A 96 -17.15 2.67 -5.22
N VAL A 97 -17.74 3.86 -5.09
CA VAL A 97 -17.66 4.68 -3.87
C VAL A 97 -18.32 3.93 -2.71
N LYS A 98 -19.54 3.44 -2.88
CA LYS A 98 -20.23 2.65 -1.84
C LYS A 98 -19.45 1.39 -1.46
N GLY A 99 -18.89 0.69 -2.44
CA GLY A 99 -18.10 -0.53 -2.21
C GLY A 99 -16.78 -0.27 -1.47
N ALA A 100 -16.26 0.95 -1.52
CA ALA A 100 -15.06 1.34 -0.79
C ALA A 100 -15.33 1.72 0.68
N LEU A 101 -16.59 1.95 1.08
CA LEU A 101 -16.95 2.49 2.39
C LEU A 101 -16.25 1.80 3.57
N PRO A 102 -16.25 0.46 3.71
CA PRO A 102 -15.58 -0.19 4.85
C PRO A 102 -14.08 0.11 4.90
N ARG A 103 -13.41 0.14 3.75
CA ARG A 103 -11.98 0.48 3.67
C ARG A 103 -11.72 1.93 4.02
N MET A 104 -12.60 2.84 3.58
CA MET A 104 -12.47 4.26 3.88
C MET A 104 -12.72 4.57 5.35
N GLN A 105 -13.61 3.83 6.02
CA GLN A 105 -13.81 3.93 7.47
C GLN A 105 -12.56 3.48 8.24
N ALA A 106 -11.96 2.36 7.86
CA ALA A 106 -10.70 1.90 8.45
C ALA A 106 -9.54 2.88 8.21
N LEU A 107 -9.48 3.51 7.03
CA LEU A 107 -8.50 4.56 6.74
C LEU A 107 -8.74 5.79 7.62
N GLN A 108 -9.98 6.25 7.73
CA GLN A 108 -10.33 7.41 8.57
C GLN A 108 -9.89 7.21 10.01
N GLN A 109 -10.12 6.02 10.58
CA GLN A 109 -9.71 5.70 11.93
C GLN A 109 -8.19 5.87 12.12
N VAL A 110 -7.36 5.27 11.27
CA VAL A 110 -5.90 5.38 11.42
C VAL A 110 -5.39 6.79 11.12
N VAL A 111 -6.10 7.56 10.28
CA VAL A 111 -5.83 9.00 10.07
C VAL A 111 -6.07 9.80 11.35
N GLU A 112 -7.19 9.57 12.03
CA GLU A 112 -7.55 10.28 13.27
C GLU A 112 -6.61 9.90 14.43
N GLU A 113 -6.23 8.64 14.55
CA GLU A 113 -5.39 8.14 15.63
C GLU A 113 -3.91 8.53 15.47
N HIS A 114 -3.40 8.57 14.25
CA HIS A 114 -1.95 8.66 14.00
C HIS A 114 -1.53 9.77 13.03
N GLY A 115 -2.48 10.50 12.45
CA GLY A 115 -2.19 11.56 11.48
C GLY A 115 -1.66 11.01 10.14
N VAL A 116 -2.10 9.81 9.73
CA VAL A 116 -1.69 9.22 8.46
C VAL A 116 -2.04 10.14 7.29
N ASN A 117 -1.07 10.40 6.43
CA ASN A 117 -1.20 11.23 5.24
C ASN A 117 -0.76 10.54 3.94
N TYR A 118 -0.32 9.27 4.02
CA TYR A 118 0.08 8.47 2.87
C TYR A 118 -0.39 7.02 3.02
N MET A 119 -1.23 6.57 2.10
CA MET A 119 -1.65 5.17 2.00
C MET A 119 -0.87 4.47 0.88
N ALA A 120 0.03 3.58 1.23
CA ALA A 120 0.78 2.79 0.25
C ALA A 120 -0.05 1.61 -0.26
N ALA A 121 0.05 1.31 -1.55
CA ALA A 121 -0.54 0.13 -2.18
C ALA A 121 0.39 -0.46 -3.24
N ILE A 122 0.25 -1.78 -3.50
CA ILE A 122 1.02 -2.49 -4.53
C ILE A 122 0.21 -2.74 -5.81
N CYS A 123 -1.11 -2.74 -5.73
CA CYS A 123 -1.99 -3.02 -6.86
C CYS A 123 -2.30 -1.73 -7.65
N ALA A 124 -2.08 -1.75 -8.97
CA ALA A 124 -2.37 -0.61 -9.85
C ALA A 124 -3.87 -0.25 -9.88
N ILE A 125 -4.75 -1.27 -9.86
CA ILE A 125 -6.20 -1.09 -9.83
C ILE A 125 -6.61 -0.37 -8.54
N CYS A 126 -6.09 -0.80 -7.38
CA CYS A 126 -6.37 -0.14 -6.11
C CYS A 126 -5.91 1.32 -6.10
N LYS A 127 -4.73 1.61 -6.61
CA LYS A 127 -4.22 3.00 -6.71
C LYS A 127 -5.13 3.86 -7.58
N SER A 128 -5.47 3.41 -8.78
CA SER A 128 -6.39 4.12 -9.67
C SER A 128 -7.77 4.33 -9.05
N GLN A 129 -8.28 3.32 -8.34
CA GLN A 129 -9.56 3.40 -7.65
C GLN A 129 -9.53 4.44 -6.52
N PHE A 130 -8.53 4.40 -5.65
CA PHE A 130 -8.43 5.33 -4.53
C PHE A 130 -8.23 6.78 -4.97
N THR A 131 -7.48 7.05 -6.03
CA THR A 131 -7.35 8.39 -6.59
C THR A 131 -8.73 9.02 -6.89
N LYS A 132 -9.69 8.20 -7.35
CA LYS A 132 -11.06 8.67 -7.63
C LYS A 132 -11.97 8.68 -6.40
N VAL A 133 -11.78 7.77 -5.47
CA VAL A 133 -12.71 7.55 -4.34
C VAL A 133 -12.37 8.41 -3.12
N LEU A 134 -11.09 8.65 -2.84
CA LEU A 134 -10.64 9.43 -1.69
C LEU A 134 -11.37 10.78 -1.51
N PRO A 135 -11.58 11.59 -2.57
CA PRO A 135 -12.28 12.87 -2.44
C PRO A 135 -13.72 12.76 -1.94
N TYR A 136 -14.43 11.68 -2.26
CA TYR A 136 -15.80 11.45 -1.76
C TYR A 136 -15.84 11.25 -0.25
N TYR A 137 -14.71 10.85 0.34
CA TYR A 137 -14.52 10.65 1.78
C TYR A 137 -13.67 11.76 2.41
N LYS A 138 -13.51 12.91 1.73
CA LYS A 138 -12.80 14.10 2.22
C LYS A 138 -11.30 13.89 2.44
N HIS A 139 -10.71 12.92 1.75
CA HIS A 139 -9.26 12.75 1.71
C HIS A 139 -8.67 13.28 0.41
N PRO A 140 -7.44 13.80 0.41
CA PRO A 140 -6.78 14.28 -0.81
C PRO A 140 -6.45 13.12 -1.76
N MET A 141 -6.53 13.38 -3.08
CA MET A 141 -6.26 12.35 -4.11
C MET A 141 -4.81 11.84 -4.08
N ASP A 142 -3.88 12.66 -3.66
CA ASP A 142 -2.44 12.36 -3.57
C ASP A 142 -2.06 11.59 -2.30
N MET A 143 -3.02 11.35 -1.41
CA MET A 143 -2.82 10.47 -0.26
C MET A 143 -2.50 9.03 -0.66
N ILE A 144 -2.92 8.57 -1.85
CA ILE A 144 -2.60 7.22 -2.35
C ILE A 144 -1.29 7.21 -3.11
N GLY A 145 -0.40 6.32 -2.74
CA GLY A 145 0.86 6.13 -3.43
C GLY A 145 1.28 4.66 -3.53
N SER A 146 2.50 4.43 -3.98
CA SER A 146 3.04 3.08 -4.09
C SER A 146 4.11 2.80 -3.03
N VAL A 147 4.29 1.53 -2.67
CA VAL A 147 5.43 1.08 -1.86
C VAL A 147 6.74 1.49 -2.52
N HIS A 148 6.85 1.29 -3.85
CA HIS A 148 8.07 1.66 -4.59
C HIS A 148 8.27 3.16 -4.78
N GLY A 149 7.25 3.99 -4.58
CA GLY A 149 7.42 5.43 -4.46
C GLY A 149 8.23 5.80 -3.20
N LEU A 150 7.95 5.15 -2.08
CA LEU A 150 8.72 5.30 -0.84
C LEU A 150 10.17 4.78 -1.00
N VAL A 151 10.34 3.63 -1.67
CA VAL A 151 11.66 3.08 -2.02
C VAL A 151 12.46 4.07 -2.86
N SER A 152 11.85 4.60 -3.93
CA SER A 152 12.50 5.52 -4.85
C SER A 152 12.95 6.82 -4.19
N ASN A 153 12.20 7.30 -3.20
CA ASN A 153 12.58 8.49 -2.44
C ASN A 153 13.75 8.25 -1.49
N ALA A 154 13.76 7.08 -0.83
CA ALA A 154 14.67 6.79 0.27
C ALA A 154 15.94 6.03 -0.15
N ILE A 155 15.97 5.45 -1.35
CA ILE A 155 17.11 4.62 -1.79
C ILE A 155 18.40 5.42 -1.82
N VAL A 156 19.44 4.90 -1.16
CA VAL A 156 20.80 5.46 -1.22
C VAL A 156 21.54 4.78 -2.37
N LEU A 157 21.76 5.52 -3.44
CA LEU A 157 22.58 5.03 -4.54
C LEU A 157 24.05 5.19 -4.13
N GLY A 158 24.76 4.07 -3.97
CA GLY A 158 26.20 4.09 -3.72
C GLY A 158 26.90 4.91 -4.78
N ALA A 159 27.85 5.77 -4.37
CA ALA A 159 28.73 6.44 -5.32
C ALA A 159 29.39 5.35 -6.19
N LYS A 160 29.28 5.49 -7.50
CA LYS A 160 30.04 4.61 -8.44
C LYS A 160 31.51 4.73 -8.02
N GLN A 161 32.08 3.63 -7.55
CA GLN A 161 33.53 3.48 -7.39
C GLN A 161 34.19 3.50 -8.78
#